data_c08875f76bdf4c089714a51da74b83d4
#
_entry.id   c08875f76bdf4c089714a51da74b83d4
#
_cell.length_a   1.000
_cell.length_b   1.000
_cell.length_c   1.000
_cell.angle_alpha   90.00
_cell.angle_beta   90.00
_cell.angle_gamma   90.00
#
_symmetry.space_group_name_H-M   'P 1'
#
loop_
_entity.id
_entity.type
_entity.pdbx_description
1 polymer ?
#
loop_
_entity_poly.entity_id
_entity_poly.type
_entity_poly.pdbx_seq_one_letter_code
_entity_poly.pdbx_strand_id
1 'polypeptide(L)'
;CFFSLNVKNNKKKKYKVNKEIGFLAHIKKNIFILGLKGELRIQNVKTKKIIKSILIEQDIKLNRINDGKTDPKGNLWFGTMDNLERKIEKGSLYKLDKNLNLTKVDKNYRITNGPAFINENNFYHTDSSKKIIYKIKINKKDKIISKKIFKKFSKKDGSPDGMTLDKNKNIWVAHFHGACVSVFNKNAKLIHKINLPAQNITNCAFGGQNNNELFITSATKGMNRADLKKFKYSGSLFSVKSNIRGIQQKKFNLKDAKKRSLL
;
A
#
# COMPACT_ATOMS: atom_id res chain seq x y z
N CYS A 1 -4.30 10.20 -11.51
CA CYS A 1 -5.32 9.23 -11.95
C CYS A 1 -5.08 7.86 -11.37
N PHE A 2 -6.10 7.02 -11.35
CA PHE A 2 -6.03 5.60 -11.08
C PHE A 2 -6.89 4.82 -12.09
N PHE A 3 -6.75 3.50 -12.10
CA PHE A 3 -7.43 2.64 -13.05
C PHE A 3 -8.16 1.52 -12.32
N SER A 4 -9.25 1.03 -12.90
CA SER A 4 -9.84 -0.26 -12.58
C SER A 4 -9.68 -1.19 -13.78
N LEU A 5 -9.45 -2.46 -13.49
CA LEU A 5 -9.40 -3.53 -14.49
C LEU A 5 -10.47 -4.57 -14.15
N ASN A 6 -11.35 -4.85 -15.09
CA ASN A 6 -12.21 -6.01 -14.99
C ASN A 6 -11.46 -7.25 -15.49
N VAL A 7 -11.09 -8.13 -14.57
CA VAL A 7 -10.27 -9.31 -14.86
C VAL A 7 -10.95 -10.36 -15.76
N LYS A 8 -12.31 -10.34 -15.87
CA LYS A 8 -13.04 -11.28 -16.73
C LYS A 8 -12.97 -10.91 -18.21
N ASN A 9 -12.96 -9.63 -18.54
CA ASN A 9 -13.05 -9.13 -19.92
C ASN A 9 -11.96 -8.12 -20.29
N ASN A 10 -10.96 -7.95 -19.43
CA ASN A 10 -9.83 -7.03 -19.59
C ASN A 10 -10.22 -5.55 -19.84
N LYS A 11 -11.47 -5.16 -19.57
CA LYS A 11 -11.89 -3.77 -19.73
C LYS A 11 -11.26 -2.90 -18.67
N LYS A 12 -10.54 -1.86 -19.11
CA LYS A 12 -9.89 -0.85 -18.26
C LYS A 12 -10.76 0.40 -18.16
N LYS A 13 -10.82 1.00 -17.00
CA LYS A 13 -11.43 2.31 -16.79
C LYS A 13 -10.48 3.23 -16.05
N LYS A 14 -10.28 4.44 -16.60
CA LYS A 14 -9.44 5.50 -16.01
C LYS A 14 -10.30 6.47 -15.21
N TYR A 15 -9.85 6.79 -14.00
CA TYR A 15 -10.46 7.80 -13.13
C TYR A 15 -9.47 8.95 -12.95
N LYS A 16 -9.87 10.16 -13.40
CA LYS A 16 -9.04 11.36 -13.25
C LYS A 16 -9.12 11.87 -11.81
N VAL A 17 -7.99 12.20 -11.25
CA VAL A 17 -7.81 12.87 -9.94
C VAL A 17 -6.77 13.96 -10.15
N ASN A 18 -7.01 15.15 -9.61
CA ASN A 18 -6.17 16.33 -9.79
C ASN A 18 -5.02 16.46 -8.78
N LYS A 19 -4.82 15.46 -7.94
CA LYS A 19 -3.73 15.38 -6.96
C LYS A 19 -2.97 14.07 -7.11
N GLU A 20 -1.74 14.01 -6.61
CA GLU A 20 -0.98 12.77 -6.47
C GLU A 20 -1.73 11.81 -5.54
N ILE A 21 -1.85 10.55 -5.96
CA ILE A 21 -2.55 9.51 -5.23
C ILE A 21 -1.56 8.42 -4.80
N GLY A 22 -1.55 8.10 -3.52
CA GLY A 22 -0.72 7.05 -2.93
C GLY A 22 -1.44 5.70 -2.87
N PHE A 23 -2.71 5.69 -2.43
CA PHE A 23 -3.48 4.47 -2.30
C PHE A 23 -4.99 4.69 -2.46
N LEU A 24 -5.71 3.57 -2.54
CA LEU A 24 -7.16 3.47 -2.53
C LEU A 24 -7.62 2.49 -1.45
N ALA A 25 -8.60 2.88 -0.62
CA ALA A 25 -9.26 1.97 0.30
C ALA A 25 -10.77 1.91 -0.01
N HIS A 26 -11.30 0.69 -0.21
CA HIS A 26 -12.71 0.49 -0.56
C HIS A 26 -13.60 0.61 0.67
N ILE A 27 -14.73 1.33 0.54
CA ILE A 27 -15.80 1.41 1.55
C ILE A 27 -16.98 0.57 1.11
N LYS A 28 -17.71 1.00 0.09
CA LYS A 28 -18.86 0.28 -0.49
C LYS A 28 -19.12 0.72 -1.94
N LYS A 29 -19.67 -0.16 -2.76
CA LYS A 29 -20.00 0.15 -4.18
C LYS A 29 -18.88 0.98 -4.86
N ASN A 30 -19.19 2.23 -5.24
CA ASN A 30 -18.26 3.16 -5.90
C ASN A 30 -17.63 4.16 -4.91
N ILE A 31 -17.75 3.95 -3.60
CA ILE A 31 -17.20 4.85 -2.58
C ILE A 31 -15.87 4.32 -2.07
N PHE A 32 -14.86 5.17 -2.15
CA PHE A 32 -13.47 4.87 -1.75
C PHE A 32 -12.92 6.00 -0.89
N ILE A 33 -11.92 5.67 -0.08
CA ILE A 33 -10.98 6.64 0.47
C ILE A 33 -9.81 6.72 -0.49
N LEU A 34 -9.47 7.91 -0.93
CA LEU A 34 -8.30 8.23 -1.74
C LEU A 34 -7.26 8.85 -0.82
N GLY A 35 -6.09 8.23 -0.71
CA GLY A 35 -4.91 8.85 -0.07
C GLY A 35 -4.24 9.80 -1.05
N LEU A 36 -4.49 11.09 -0.92
CA LEU A 36 -3.99 12.14 -1.80
C LEU A 36 -2.93 12.97 -1.10
N LYS A 37 -2.13 13.72 -1.86
CA LYS A 37 -1.19 14.69 -1.27
C LYS A 37 -1.95 15.68 -0.38
N GLY A 38 -1.66 15.67 0.93
CA GLY A 38 -2.21 16.55 1.94
C GLY A 38 -3.63 16.21 2.42
N GLU A 39 -4.29 15.15 1.94
CA GLU A 39 -5.64 14.79 2.41
C GLU A 39 -6.00 13.31 2.20
N LEU A 40 -6.89 12.81 3.06
CA LEU A 40 -7.72 11.64 2.78
C LEU A 40 -9.07 12.14 2.25
N ARG A 41 -9.47 11.67 1.08
CA ARG A 41 -10.75 12.07 0.46
C ARG A 41 -11.68 10.87 0.33
N ILE A 42 -12.84 10.94 0.99
CA ILE A 42 -13.94 10.00 0.77
C ILE A 42 -14.74 10.47 -0.44
N GLN A 43 -14.78 9.66 -1.48
CA GLN A 43 -15.37 10.07 -2.76
C GLN A 43 -16.14 8.91 -3.43
N ASN A 44 -17.26 9.25 -4.07
CA ASN A 44 -17.87 8.37 -5.05
C ASN A 44 -17.14 8.54 -6.39
N VAL A 45 -16.38 7.52 -6.78
CA VAL A 45 -15.51 7.59 -7.97
C VAL A 45 -16.27 7.55 -9.29
N LYS A 46 -17.55 7.10 -9.29
CA LYS A 46 -18.43 7.11 -10.48
C LYS A 46 -18.99 8.50 -10.74
N THR A 47 -19.59 9.12 -9.73
CA THR A 47 -20.23 10.45 -9.82
C THR A 47 -19.24 11.59 -9.57
N LYS A 48 -18.04 11.31 -9.08
CA LYS A 48 -17.02 12.27 -8.63
C LYS A 48 -17.42 13.09 -7.40
N LYS A 49 -18.59 12.85 -6.80
CA LYS A 49 -19.05 13.55 -5.60
C LYS A 49 -18.06 13.30 -4.45
N ILE A 50 -17.49 14.38 -3.90
CA ILE A 50 -16.69 14.34 -2.68
C ILE A 50 -17.65 14.33 -1.51
N ILE A 51 -17.49 13.34 -0.63
CA ILE A 51 -18.32 13.14 0.57
C ILE A 51 -17.67 13.82 1.76
N LYS A 52 -16.35 13.63 1.92
CA LYS A 52 -15.58 14.22 3.01
C LYS A 52 -14.09 14.32 2.63
N SER A 53 -13.43 15.36 3.09
CA SER A 53 -11.97 15.49 3.09
C SER A 53 -11.46 15.62 4.52
N ILE A 54 -10.36 14.94 4.82
CA ILE A 54 -9.64 14.98 6.10
C ILE A 54 -8.22 15.43 5.77
N LEU A 55 -7.83 16.60 6.25
CA LEU A 55 -6.52 17.19 6.00
C LEU A 55 -5.43 16.43 6.78
N ILE A 56 -4.29 16.20 6.14
CA ILE A 56 -3.15 15.47 6.68
C ILE A 56 -1.90 16.34 6.59
N GLU A 57 -1.20 16.54 7.71
CA GLU A 57 0.12 17.20 7.80
C GLU A 57 0.17 18.54 7.05
N GLN A 58 -0.80 19.42 7.29
CA GLN A 58 -0.85 20.75 6.65
C GLN A 58 0.34 21.64 7.01
N ASP A 59 0.96 21.37 8.15
CA ASP A 59 2.20 21.98 8.64
C ASP A 59 3.46 21.46 7.92
N ILE A 60 3.39 20.31 7.26
CA ILE A 60 4.50 19.69 6.52
C ILE A 60 4.21 19.65 5.02
N LYS A 61 4.16 20.82 4.39
CA LYS A 61 3.72 21.04 2.98
C LYS A 61 4.38 20.12 1.94
N LEU A 62 5.61 19.66 2.20
CA LEU A 62 6.34 18.77 1.30
C LEU A 62 6.02 17.30 1.49
N ASN A 63 5.27 16.92 2.52
CA ASN A 63 4.86 15.54 2.67
C ASN A 63 3.70 15.17 1.74
N ARG A 64 3.64 13.90 1.41
CA ARG A 64 2.50 13.25 0.76
C ARG A 64 2.14 11.96 1.46
N ILE A 65 0.91 11.53 1.29
CA ILE A 65 0.51 10.17 1.62
C ILE A 65 1.13 9.22 0.60
N ASN A 66 1.66 8.07 1.06
CA ASN A 66 2.29 7.08 0.19
C ASN A 66 1.43 5.82 0.06
N ASP A 67 1.55 4.86 0.97
CA ASP A 67 0.80 3.60 0.92
C ASP A 67 -0.14 3.49 2.12
N GLY A 68 -1.20 2.69 1.97
CA GLY A 68 -2.15 2.46 3.05
C GLY A 68 -3.02 1.24 2.81
N LYS A 69 -3.40 0.57 3.91
CA LYS A 69 -4.27 -0.61 3.90
C LYS A 69 -5.21 -0.61 5.09
N THR A 70 -6.33 -1.30 4.93
CA THR A 70 -7.25 -1.57 6.02
C THR A 70 -6.77 -2.75 6.86
N ASP A 71 -6.92 -2.61 8.18
CA ASP A 71 -6.66 -3.68 9.13
C ASP A 71 -7.79 -4.73 9.17
N PRO A 72 -7.65 -5.85 9.89
CA PRO A 72 -8.71 -6.85 10.03
C PRO A 72 -10.00 -6.33 10.68
N LYS A 73 -9.97 -5.21 11.40
CA LYS A 73 -11.15 -4.54 11.99
C LYS A 73 -11.81 -3.56 11.03
N GLY A 74 -11.18 -3.28 9.87
CA GLY A 74 -11.65 -2.33 8.88
C GLY A 74 -11.28 -0.87 9.18
N ASN A 75 -10.30 -0.61 10.05
CA ASN A 75 -9.70 0.73 10.17
C ASN A 75 -8.65 0.91 9.06
N LEU A 76 -8.44 2.14 8.61
CA LEU A 76 -7.42 2.47 7.63
C LEU A 76 -6.11 2.84 8.32
N TRP A 77 -5.03 2.22 7.87
CA TRP A 77 -3.67 2.57 8.26
C TRP A 77 -2.91 3.06 7.03
N PHE A 78 -2.18 4.15 7.15
CA PHE A 78 -1.44 4.72 6.02
C PHE A 78 -0.21 5.46 6.50
N GLY A 79 0.75 5.57 5.60
CA GLY A 79 2.00 6.27 5.86
C GLY A 79 2.17 7.51 5.02
N THR A 80 2.93 8.47 5.55
CA THR A 80 3.37 9.67 4.85
C THR A 80 4.86 9.64 4.59
N MET A 81 5.32 10.48 3.66
CA MET A 81 6.73 10.62 3.32
C MET A 81 7.02 12.00 2.73
N ASP A 82 8.29 12.41 2.76
CA ASP A 82 8.74 13.58 2.00
C ASP A 82 8.58 13.34 0.49
N ASN A 83 7.85 14.21 -0.20
CA ASN A 83 7.55 14.04 -1.63
C ASN A 83 8.78 14.19 -2.54
N LEU A 84 9.82 14.87 -2.06
CA LEU A 84 11.08 15.00 -2.76
C LEU A 84 12.07 13.86 -2.48
N GLU A 85 11.70 12.92 -1.61
CA GLU A 85 12.51 11.73 -1.25
C GLU A 85 13.92 12.02 -0.75
N ARG A 86 14.10 13.14 -0.04
CA ARG A 86 15.40 13.68 0.43
C ARG A 86 16.06 12.91 1.55
N LYS A 87 15.70 11.69 1.85
CA LYS A 87 16.22 10.86 2.96
C LYS A 87 16.06 11.48 4.36
N ILE A 88 15.13 12.44 4.52
CA ILE A 88 14.77 13.03 5.81
C ILE A 88 13.65 12.24 6.48
N GLU A 89 13.63 12.23 7.82
CA GLU A 89 12.72 11.39 8.60
C GLU A 89 11.44 12.15 8.98
N LYS A 90 10.71 12.66 7.98
CA LYS A 90 9.47 13.42 8.14
C LYS A 90 8.20 12.60 7.98
N GLY A 91 8.32 11.34 7.55
CA GLY A 91 7.18 10.45 7.38
C GLY A 91 6.65 9.91 8.72
N SER A 92 5.36 9.63 8.74
CA SER A 92 4.62 9.12 9.91
C SER A 92 3.68 8.00 9.50
N LEU A 93 3.33 7.13 10.46
CA LEU A 93 2.29 6.11 10.34
C LEU A 93 1.04 6.59 11.07
N TYR A 94 -0.09 6.57 10.38
CA TYR A 94 -1.40 6.99 10.86
C TYR A 94 -2.40 5.86 10.86
N LYS A 95 -3.39 5.96 11.76
CA LYS A 95 -4.62 5.16 11.77
C LYS A 95 -5.82 6.09 11.69
N LEU A 96 -6.77 5.77 10.82
CA LEU A 96 -8.11 6.35 10.76
C LEU A 96 -9.11 5.28 11.19
N ASP A 97 -9.89 5.56 12.24
CA ASP A 97 -10.90 4.63 12.73
C ASP A 97 -12.25 4.77 11.98
N LYS A 98 -13.20 3.90 12.31
CA LYS A 98 -14.57 3.90 11.74
C LYS A 98 -15.37 5.19 11.99
N ASN A 99 -15.00 5.99 12.99
CA ASN A 99 -15.63 7.28 13.32
C ASN A 99 -14.90 8.45 12.67
N LEU A 100 -13.87 8.18 11.85
CA LEU A 100 -12.97 9.15 11.20
C LEU A 100 -12.06 9.90 12.19
N ASN A 101 -11.78 9.31 13.35
CA ASN A 101 -10.74 9.82 14.24
C ASN A 101 -9.37 9.43 13.70
N LEU A 102 -8.52 10.42 13.50
CA LEU A 102 -7.15 10.26 13.01
C LEU A 102 -6.17 10.22 14.17
N THR A 103 -5.33 9.19 14.21
CA THR A 103 -4.28 9.02 15.22
C THR A 103 -2.93 8.85 14.55
N LYS A 104 -1.93 9.64 14.92
CA LYS A 104 -0.53 9.39 14.57
C LYS A 104 0.00 8.30 15.51
N VAL A 105 0.37 7.14 14.94
CA VAL A 105 0.79 5.96 15.71
C VAL A 105 2.30 5.89 15.84
N ASP A 106 3.03 6.28 14.77
CA ASP A 106 4.50 6.26 14.73
C ASP A 106 5.04 7.36 13.82
N LYS A 107 6.33 7.66 13.93
CA LYS A 107 7.02 8.75 13.21
C LYS A 107 8.45 8.38 12.86
N ASN A 108 9.17 9.32 12.20
CA ASN A 108 10.58 9.21 11.85
C ASN A 108 10.87 8.15 10.78
N TYR A 109 9.98 8.07 9.79
CA TYR A 109 10.19 7.32 8.57
C TYR A 109 10.70 8.23 7.45
N ARG A 110 11.47 7.64 6.53
CA ARG A 110 11.87 8.30 5.27
C ARG A 110 10.85 8.05 4.18
N ILE A 111 10.57 6.78 3.87
CA ILE A 111 9.58 6.36 2.86
C ILE A 111 8.78 5.21 3.44
N THR A 112 7.53 5.50 3.83
CA THR A 112 6.61 4.51 4.41
C THR A 112 5.98 3.65 3.32
N ASN A 113 5.90 2.32 3.54
CA ASN A 113 5.14 1.40 2.70
C ASN A 113 4.45 0.31 3.53
N GLY A 114 3.37 -0.25 3.00
CA GLY A 114 2.46 -1.10 3.73
C GLY A 114 1.42 -0.29 4.52
N PRO A 115 0.83 -0.83 5.59
CA PRO A 115 1.18 -2.06 6.31
C PRO A 115 0.68 -3.35 5.68
N ALA A 116 1.15 -4.49 6.22
CA ALA A 116 0.58 -5.82 5.94
C ALA A 116 0.25 -6.52 7.27
N PHE A 117 -1.04 -6.75 7.53
CA PHE A 117 -1.52 -7.22 8.84
C PHE A 117 -1.45 -8.74 8.97
N ILE A 118 -0.69 -9.24 9.95
CA ILE A 118 -0.66 -10.65 10.35
C ILE A 118 -1.95 -11.00 11.10
N ASN A 119 -2.36 -10.10 12.01
CA ASN A 119 -3.61 -10.09 12.76
C ASN A 119 -3.93 -8.66 13.22
N GLU A 120 -4.91 -8.47 14.09
CA GLU A 120 -5.37 -7.17 14.58
C GLU A 120 -4.28 -6.35 15.30
N ASN A 121 -3.32 -7.02 15.94
CA ASN A 121 -2.32 -6.38 16.79
C ASN A 121 -0.88 -6.50 16.25
N ASN A 122 -0.67 -7.26 15.16
CA ASN A 122 0.66 -7.49 14.61
C ASN A 122 0.64 -7.23 13.10
N PHE A 123 1.61 -6.46 12.61
CA PHE A 123 1.74 -6.14 11.19
C PHE A 123 3.19 -5.89 10.81
N TYR A 124 3.44 -5.96 9.51
CA TYR A 124 4.68 -5.50 8.90
C TYR A 124 4.51 -4.09 8.38
N HIS A 125 5.55 -3.26 8.52
CA HIS A 125 5.61 -1.90 7.98
C HIS A 125 7.02 -1.60 7.49
N THR A 126 7.13 -0.87 6.39
CA THR A 126 8.40 -0.67 5.69
C THR A 126 8.88 0.77 5.79
N ASP A 127 10.20 0.96 5.96
CA ASP A 127 10.91 2.16 5.54
C ASP A 127 11.77 1.80 4.32
N SER A 128 11.27 2.11 3.12
CA SER A 128 11.91 1.72 1.86
C SER A 128 13.28 2.36 1.67
N SER A 129 13.44 3.61 2.10
CA SER A 129 14.73 4.34 1.99
C SER A 129 15.79 3.76 2.93
N LYS A 130 15.40 3.29 4.11
CA LYS A 130 16.28 2.56 5.04
C LYS A 130 16.48 1.10 4.65
N LYS A 131 15.71 0.60 3.66
CA LYS A 131 15.69 -0.81 3.20
C LYS A 131 15.35 -1.80 4.33
N ILE A 132 14.38 -1.44 5.16
CA ILE A 132 14.00 -2.22 6.34
C ILE A 132 12.50 -2.48 6.33
N ILE A 133 12.14 -3.73 6.62
CA ILE A 133 10.78 -4.10 7.04
C ILE A 133 10.81 -4.31 8.55
N TYR A 134 9.93 -3.63 9.25
CA TYR A 134 9.68 -3.81 10.67
C TYR A 134 8.52 -4.77 10.90
N LYS A 135 8.60 -5.58 11.95
CA LYS A 135 7.47 -6.28 12.54
C LYS A 135 7.05 -5.50 13.77
N ILE A 136 5.82 -5.00 13.76
CA ILE A 136 5.28 -4.11 14.78
C ILE A 136 4.16 -4.83 15.53
N LYS A 137 4.16 -4.69 16.85
CA LYS A 137 3.08 -5.14 17.74
C LYS A 137 2.49 -3.93 18.45
N ILE A 138 1.15 -3.86 18.47
CA ILE A 138 0.39 -2.82 19.17
C ILE A 138 -0.48 -3.42 20.28
N ASN A 139 -0.85 -2.60 21.25
CA ASN A 139 -1.82 -2.95 22.28
C ASN A 139 -3.27 -2.60 21.82
N LYS A 140 -4.26 -2.84 22.68
CA LYS A 140 -5.68 -2.52 22.42
C LYS A 140 -5.97 -1.02 22.23
N LYS A 141 -5.06 -0.13 22.66
CA LYS A 141 -5.14 1.34 22.51
C LYS A 141 -4.29 1.82 21.31
N ASP A 142 -3.92 0.93 20.40
CA ASP A 142 -3.08 1.19 19.21
C ASP A 142 -1.67 1.73 19.50
N LYS A 143 -1.21 1.66 20.75
CA LYS A 143 0.16 2.04 21.09
C LYS A 143 1.14 0.92 20.73
N ILE A 144 2.25 1.29 20.11
CA ILE A 144 3.32 0.34 19.79
C ILE A 144 3.96 -0.16 21.08
N ILE A 145 3.96 -1.48 21.26
CA ILE A 145 4.60 -2.17 22.39
C ILE A 145 5.84 -2.96 21.95
N SER A 146 6.01 -3.16 20.65
CA SER A 146 7.24 -3.74 20.07
C SER A 146 7.39 -3.29 18.62
N LYS A 147 8.61 -2.87 18.24
CA LYS A 147 9.02 -2.58 16.85
C LYS A 147 10.39 -3.19 16.64
N LYS A 148 10.45 -4.31 15.91
CA LYS A 148 11.68 -5.07 15.65
C LYS A 148 11.94 -5.13 14.16
N ILE A 149 13.21 -5.15 13.76
CA ILE A 149 13.59 -5.41 12.37
C ILE A 149 13.19 -6.84 12.04
N PHE A 150 12.32 -7.00 11.03
CA PHE A 150 11.98 -8.29 10.46
C PHE A 150 12.97 -8.68 9.37
N LYS A 151 13.28 -7.73 8.46
CA LYS A 151 14.21 -7.96 7.36
C LYS A 151 14.93 -6.67 6.99
N LYS A 152 16.22 -6.75 6.79
CA LYS A 152 17.06 -5.70 6.18
C LYS A 152 17.51 -6.18 4.81
N PHE A 153 17.48 -5.29 3.81
CA PHE A 153 17.84 -5.59 2.42
C PHE A 153 19.16 -4.91 2.05
N SER A 154 19.92 -5.54 1.18
CA SER A 154 21.15 -4.98 0.62
C SER A 154 20.85 -4.05 -0.57
N LYS A 155 21.86 -3.35 -1.05
CA LYS A 155 21.72 -2.47 -2.23
C LYS A 155 21.27 -3.25 -3.49
N LYS A 156 21.77 -4.47 -3.67
CA LYS A 156 21.46 -5.35 -4.83
C LYS A 156 20.04 -5.90 -4.81
N ASP A 157 19.36 -5.92 -3.68
CA ASP A 157 17.99 -6.41 -3.56
C ASP A 157 16.95 -5.38 -4.00
N GLY A 158 17.36 -4.13 -4.28
CA GLY A 158 16.45 -3.00 -4.43
C GLY A 158 15.93 -2.49 -3.09
N SER A 159 14.82 -1.79 -3.09
CA SER A 159 14.16 -1.28 -1.87
C SER A 159 12.82 -1.98 -1.68
N PRO A 160 12.49 -2.49 -0.48
CA PRO A 160 11.17 -3.04 -0.21
C PRO A 160 10.11 -1.95 -0.38
N ASP A 161 9.06 -2.26 -1.13
CA ASP A 161 7.96 -1.35 -1.44
C ASP A 161 6.63 -1.92 -0.93
N GLY A 162 5.55 -1.85 -1.67
CA GLY A 162 4.26 -2.41 -1.28
C GLY A 162 4.33 -3.92 -1.02
N MET A 163 3.48 -4.40 -0.12
CA MET A 163 3.52 -5.79 0.34
C MET A 163 2.13 -6.34 0.64
N THR A 164 2.00 -7.66 0.62
CA THR A 164 0.78 -8.37 1.02
C THR A 164 1.11 -9.66 1.75
N LEU A 165 0.10 -10.31 2.34
CA LEU A 165 0.24 -11.62 2.99
C LEU A 165 -0.60 -12.67 2.29
N ASP A 166 -0.08 -13.89 2.25
CA ASP A 166 -0.87 -15.09 1.91
C ASP A 166 -1.57 -15.69 3.15
N LYS A 167 -2.41 -16.69 2.94
CA LYS A 167 -3.13 -17.39 4.02
C LYS A 167 -2.18 -18.11 5.01
N ASN A 168 -0.98 -18.47 4.57
CA ASN A 168 0.06 -19.08 5.40
C ASN A 168 0.86 -18.03 6.20
N LYS A 169 0.47 -16.73 6.10
CA LYS A 169 1.15 -15.59 6.73
C LYS A 169 2.57 -15.34 6.20
N ASN A 170 2.91 -15.86 5.02
CA ASN A 170 4.12 -15.44 4.35
C ASN A 170 3.93 -14.03 3.79
N ILE A 171 4.98 -13.22 3.85
CA ILE A 171 4.96 -11.84 3.35
C ILE A 171 5.51 -11.80 1.92
N TRP A 172 4.73 -11.23 1.03
CA TRP A 172 5.05 -10.97 -0.38
C TRP A 172 5.42 -9.51 -0.53
N VAL A 173 6.64 -9.23 -0.97
CA VAL A 173 7.24 -7.88 -0.98
C VAL A 173 7.64 -7.52 -2.39
N ALA A 174 7.14 -6.38 -2.90
CA ALA A 174 7.59 -5.77 -4.14
C ALA A 174 8.94 -5.06 -3.92
N HIS A 175 9.81 -5.08 -4.93
CA HIS A 175 11.15 -4.47 -4.82
C HIS A 175 11.31 -3.35 -5.85
N PHE A 176 11.33 -2.10 -5.39
CA PHE A 176 11.69 -0.96 -6.21
C PHE A 176 13.19 -1.03 -6.55
N HIS A 177 13.56 -0.92 -7.83
CA HIS A 177 14.88 -1.22 -8.38
C HIS A 177 15.35 -2.68 -8.24
N GLY A 178 14.47 -3.61 -7.86
CA GLY A 178 14.87 -5.01 -7.65
C GLY A 178 14.32 -5.99 -8.70
N ALA A 179 13.44 -5.55 -9.60
CA ALA A 179 12.83 -6.33 -10.69
C ALA A 179 12.17 -7.64 -10.21
N CYS A 180 11.65 -7.68 -8.98
CA CYS A 180 11.07 -8.90 -8.42
C CYS A 180 10.02 -8.65 -7.33
N VAL A 181 9.26 -9.71 -7.03
CA VAL A 181 8.54 -9.91 -5.78
C VAL A 181 9.21 -11.04 -5.03
N SER A 182 9.57 -10.82 -3.77
CA SER A 182 10.15 -11.85 -2.88
C SER A 182 9.14 -12.28 -1.83
N VAL A 183 9.17 -13.56 -1.46
CA VAL A 183 8.30 -14.15 -0.45
C VAL A 183 9.12 -14.64 0.73
N PHE A 184 8.80 -14.14 1.92
CA PHE A 184 9.48 -14.53 3.15
C PHE A 184 8.50 -15.21 4.11
N ASN A 185 8.97 -16.24 4.81
CA ASN A 185 8.21 -16.86 5.89
C ASN A 185 8.30 -16.01 7.19
N LYS A 186 7.60 -16.44 8.25
CA LYS A 186 7.58 -15.76 9.56
C LYS A 186 8.96 -15.54 10.21
N ASN A 187 9.97 -16.28 9.79
CA ASN A 187 11.35 -16.22 10.28
C ASN A 187 12.27 -15.41 9.34
N ALA A 188 11.71 -14.61 8.42
CA ALA A 188 12.44 -13.82 7.44
C ALA A 188 13.32 -14.61 6.46
N LYS A 189 13.12 -15.94 6.33
CA LYS A 189 13.76 -16.79 5.34
C LYS A 189 13.06 -16.59 3.99
N LEU A 190 13.83 -16.31 2.93
CA LEU A 190 13.33 -16.28 1.56
C LEU A 190 12.88 -17.70 1.17
N ILE A 191 11.63 -17.84 0.74
CA ILE A 191 11.04 -19.12 0.33
C ILE A 191 10.65 -19.15 -1.15
N HIS A 192 10.46 -17.98 -1.76
CA HIS A 192 10.15 -17.87 -3.18
C HIS A 192 10.52 -16.47 -3.71
N LYS A 193 10.79 -16.38 -5.02
CA LYS A 193 11.06 -15.13 -5.73
C LYS A 193 10.48 -15.18 -7.13
N ILE A 194 9.74 -14.14 -7.52
CA ILE A 194 9.21 -13.94 -8.87
C ILE A 194 10.00 -12.81 -9.52
N ASN A 195 10.81 -13.13 -10.53
CA ASN A 195 11.48 -12.12 -11.33
C ASN A 195 10.53 -11.56 -12.39
N LEU A 196 10.64 -10.26 -12.67
CA LEU A 196 9.74 -9.54 -13.57
C LEU A 196 10.54 -8.74 -14.60
N PRO A 197 10.04 -8.60 -15.84
CA PRO A 197 10.69 -7.82 -16.88
C PRO A 197 10.42 -6.31 -16.74
N ALA A 198 10.42 -5.82 -15.49
CA ALA A 198 10.23 -4.42 -15.11
C ALA A 198 11.13 -4.13 -13.91
N GLN A 199 11.84 -3.01 -13.92
CA GLN A 199 12.84 -2.69 -12.88
C GLN A 199 12.19 -2.32 -11.55
N ASN A 200 11.22 -1.42 -11.57
CA ASN A 200 10.61 -0.84 -10.36
C ASN A 200 9.29 -1.54 -10.07
N ILE A 201 9.32 -2.58 -9.26
CA ILE A 201 8.11 -3.25 -8.79
C ILE A 201 7.62 -2.51 -7.55
N THR A 202 6.38 -1.98 -7.62
CA THR A 202 5.89 -1.02 -6.63
C THR A 202 4.95 -1.61 -5.61
N ASN A 203 4.06 -2.53 -6.02
CA ASN A 203 3.14 -3.15 -5.08
C ASN A 203 2.70 -4.53 -5.59
N CYS A 204 2.17 -5.36 -4.70
CA CYS A 204 1.54 -6.61 -5.04
C CYS A 204 0.30 -6.85 -4.17
N ALA A 205 -0.73 -7.45 -4.76
CA ALA A 205 -1.96 -7.75 -4.06
C ALA A 205 -2.62 -9.00 -4.64
N PHE A 206 -3.15 -9.85 -3.78
CA PHE A 206 -3.96 -10.98 -4.21
C PHE A 206 -5.37 -10.53 -4.60
N GLY A 207 -5.91 -11.15 -5.64
CA GLY A 207 -7.25 -10.91 -6.16
C GLY A 207 -7.73 -12.09 -6.99
N GLY A 208 -8.66 -11.81 -7.93
CA GLY A 208 -9.36 -12.84 -8.68
C GLY A 208 -10.48 -13.50 -7.88
N GLN A 209 -11.23 -14.41 -8.52
CA GLN A 209 -12.42 -15.03 -7.93
C GLN A 209 -12.12 -15.79 -6.63
N ASN A 210 -10.99 -16.51 -6.59
CA ASN A 210 -10.56 -17.34 -5.45
C ASN A 210 -9.47 -16.69 -4.61
N ASN A 211 -9.16 -15.41 -4.86
CA ASN A 211 -8.05 -14.68 -4.21
C ASN A 211 -6.70 -15.41 -4.33
N ASN A 212 -6.45 -16.06 -5.47
CA ASN A 212 -5.25 -16.81 -5.79
C ASN A 212 -4.52 -16.30 -7.04
N GLU A 213 -4.85 -15.10 -7.49
CA GLU A 213 -4.15 -14.38 -8.55
C GLU A 213 -3.41 -13.19 -7.93
N LEU A 214 -2.10 -13.14 -8.10
CA LEU A 214 -1.27 -12.03 -7.61
C LEU A 214 -1.17 -10.98 -8.70
N PHE A 215 -1.70 -9.80 -8.44
CA PHE A 215 -1.53 -8.61 -9.28
C PHE A 215 -0.33 -7.81 -8.81
N ILE A 216 0.54 -7.40 -9.74
CA ILE A 216 1.81 -6.74 -9.45
C ILE A 216 1.90 -5.47 -10.27
N THR A 217 2.11 -4.34 -9.64
CA THR A 217 2.29 -3.04 -10.30
C THR A 217 3.76 -2.70 -10.45
N SER A 218 4.08 -1.96 -11.49
CA SER A 218 5.43 -1.44 -11.74
C SER A 218 5.40 0.04 -12.15
N ALA A 219 6.55 0.71 -12.11
CA ALA A 219 6.68 2.11 -12.45
C ALA A 219 7.91 2.38 -13.33
N THR A 220 7.87 3.51 -14.05
CA THR A 220 9.00 4.04 -14.84
C THR A 220 9.73 5.18 -14.11
N LYS A 221 9.32 5.51 -12.89
CA LYS A 221 9.89 6.63 -12.12
C LYS A 221 11.39 6.46 -11.95
N GLY A 222 12.17 7.51 -12.29
CA GLY A 222 13.62 7.53 -12.13
C GLY A 222 14.39 6.66 -13.12
N MET A 223 13.75 6.08 -14.14
CA MET A 223 14.41 5.28 -15.18
C MET A 223 14.92 6.17 -16.32
N ASN A 224 16.14 5.92 -16.76
CA ASN A 224 16.72 6.53 -17.95
C ASN A 224 16.36 5.72 -19.23
N ARG A 225 16.81 6.19 -20.40
CA ARG A 225 16.52 5.53 -21.69
C ARG A 225 17.09 4.10 -21.77
N ALA A 226 18.26 3.85 -21.22
CA ALA A 226 18.87 2.51 -21.20
C ALA A 226 18.07 1.53 -20.34
N ASP A 227 17.64 1.99 -19.15
CA ASP A 227 16.77 1.20 -18.28
C ASP A 227 15.43 0.85 -18.95
N LEU A 228 14.80 1.82 -19.62
CA LEU A 228 13.55 1.61 -20.35
C LEU A 228 13.70 0.63 -21.53
N LYS A 229 14.86 0.65 -22.21
CA LYS A 229 15.18 -0.31 -23.26
C LYS A 229 15.37 -1.72 -22.69
N LYS A 230 16.05 -1.85 -21.54
CA LYS A 230 16.28 -3.13 -20.85
C LYS A 230 15.00 -3.71 -20.24
N PHE A 231 14.19 -2.87 -19.60
CA PHE A 231 12.99 -3.26 -18.87
C PHE A 231 11.73 -2.72 -19.58
N LYS A 232 11.46 -3.22 -20.76
CA LYS A 232 10.41 -2.74 -21.70
C LYS A 232 8.99 -2.71 -21.11
N TYR A 233 8.73 -3.53 -20.08
CA TYR A 233 7.41 -3.63 -19.45
C TYR A 233 7.28 -2.82 -18.17
N SER A 234 8.24 -1.94 -17.83
CA SER A 234 8.11 -1.03 -16.70
C SER A 234 6.91 -0.09 -16.87
N GLY A 235 6.13 0.11 -15.81
CA GLY A 235 4.85 0.81 -15.84
C GLY A 235 3.64 -0.09 -16.15
N SER A 236 3.85 -1.39 -16.40
CA SER A 236 2.76 -2.35 -16.63
C SER A 236 2.19 -2.91 -15.32
N LEU A 237 0.98 -3.45 -15.44
CA LEU A 237 0.36 -4.33 -14.46
C LEU A 237 0.60 -5.78 -14.92
N PHE A 238 1.15 -6.60 -14.03
CA PHE A 238 1.34 -8.04 -14.22
C PHE A 238 0.34 -8.81 -13.38
N SER A 239 0.01 -10.03 -13.81
CA SER A 239 -0.70 -10.99 -12.98
C SER A 239 -0.04 -12.37 -13.05
N VAL A 240 -0.07 -13.10 -11.95
CA VAL A 240 0.46 -14.45 -11.82
C VAL A 240 -0.55 -15.29 -11.05
N LYS A 241 -1.01 -16.38 -11.65
CA LYS A 241 -1.81 -17.38 -10.94
C LYS A 241 -0.94 -18.08 -9.90
N SER A 242 -1.47 -18.30 -8.72
CA SER A 242 -0.79 -18.95 -7.60
C SER A 242 -1.62 -20.09 -7.04
N ASN A 243 -0.96 -21.14 -6.58
CA ASN A 243 -1.61 -22.21 -5.81
C ASN A 243 -1.90 -21.78 -4.37
N ILE A 244 -1.34 -20.63 -3.95
CA ILE A 244 -1.52 -20.06 -2.62
C ILE A 244 -2.56 -18.95 -2.71
N ARG A 245 -3.50 -18.92 -1.75
CA ARG A 245 -4.49 -17.86 -1.62
C ARG A 245 -3.95 -16.72 -0.76
N GLY A 246 -4.25 -15.48 -1.14
CA GLY A 246 -3.99 -14.31 -0.32
C GLY A 246 -4.98 -14.14 0.84
N ILE A 247 -4.63 -13.30 1.79
CA ILE A 247 -5.57 -12.80 2.79
C ILE A 247 -6.44 -11.74 2.12
N GLN A 248 -7.76 -11.92 2.18
CA GLN A 248 -8.69 -10.94 1.63
C GLN A 248 -8.64 -9.65 2.46
N GLN A 249 -8.33 -8.54 1.79
CA GLN A 249 -8.33 -7.23 2.44
C GLN A 249 -9.73 -6.81 2.84
N LYS A 250 -9.91 -6.35 4.09
CA LYS A 250 -11.18 -5.80 4.56
C LYS A 250 -11.47 -4.45 3.91
N LYS A 251 -12.74 -4.14 3.74
CA LYS A 251 -13.18 -2.78 3.38
C LYS A 251 -13.05 -1.87 4.60
N PHE A 252 -12.89 -0.58 4.37
CA PHE A 252 -12.96 0.39 5.46
C PHE A 252 -14.37 0.40 6.05
N ASN A 253 -14.44 0.26 7.37
CA ASN A 253 -15.71 0.17 8.11
C ASN A 253 -16.15 1.56 8.57
N LEU A 254 -16.71 2.37 7.66
CA LEU A 254 -17.26 3.69 8.02
C LEU A 254 -18.57 3.53 8.81
N LYS A 255 -18.64 4.08 10.04
CA LYS A 255 -19.77 3.88 10.97
C LYS A 255 -21.11 4.25 10.37
N ASP A 256 -21.24 5.37 9.70
CA ASP A 256 -22.50 5.87 9.14
C ASP A 256 -22.70 5.56 7.64
N ALA A 257 -21.86 4.65 7.07
CA ALA A 257 -21.97 4.30 5.66
C ALA A 257 -23.32 3.64 5.27
N LYS A 258 -24.15 3.29 6.26
CA LYS A 258 -25.50 2.73 6.06
C LYS A 258 -26.57 3.82 5.94
N LYS A 259 -26.37 5.05 6.44
CA LYS A 259 -27.33 6.14 6.31
C LYS A 259 -27.40 6.59 4.84
N ARG A 260 -28.63 6.66 4.27
CA ARG A 260 -28.88 7.05 2.88
C ARG A 260 -28.40 8.48 2.53
N SER A 261 -28.22 9.35 3.52
CA SER A 261 -27.79 10.74 3.37
C SER A 261 -26.32 10.94 2.97
N LEU A 262 -25.50 9.90 3.00
CA LEU A 262 -24.09 9.92 2.55
C LEU A 262 -23.88 9.35 1.14
N LEU A 263 -24.97 9.07 0.41
CA LEU A 263 -24.95 8.47 -0.95
C LEU A 263 -25.16 9.50 -2.04
#